data_ce74ba29090ef86f3d9ddbf955639b6c
#
_entry.id   ce74ba29090ef86f3d9ddbf955639b6c
#
_cell.length_a   1.000
_cell.length_b   1.000
_cell.length_c   1.000
_cell.angle_alpha   90.00
_cell.angle_beta   90.00
_cell.angle_gamma   90.00
#
_symmetry.space_group_name_H-M   'P 1'
#
loop_
_entity.id
_entity.type
_entity.pdbx_description
1 polymer ?
#
loop_
_entity_poly.entity_id
_entity_poly.type
_entity_poly.pdbx_seq_one_letter_code
_entity_poly.pdbx_strand_id
1 'polypeptide(L)'
;MFEIGISSNNECGKDYKEILQNIKDAGFENVMLSAKSGKMEEVIEYAYSLGLKIPYFHVDYKDASDLWVKGKSNARYVNYLKSTMETLGKYEIPIAIIHATMGEASLLALPPNKHGVDCMKEVLQVAERNNVKIAVENCDKPNFRSVAYLLDHIDSKSFGFCYDAGHHNLYLPKKNLLKKYGNRVMAIHLHDNLMDWKVGYDYSRDMHYLPFDGKINYEKVCKNLAKANYNGIIMLELHKNQ
;
A
#
# COMPACT_ATOMS: atom_id res chain seq x y z
N MET A 1 -8.37 -4.31 -21.02
CA MET A 1 -8.98 -4.97 -19.83
C MET A 1 -7.94 -4.86 -18.73
N PHE A 2 -8.32 -4.50 -17.50
CA PHE A 2 -7.38 -4.48 -16.38
C PHE A 2 -7.10 -5.90 -15.90
N GLU A 3 -5.85 -6.17 -15.51
CA GLU A 3 -5.52 -7.36 -14.75
C GLU A 3 -5.98 -7.18 -13.29
N ILE A 4 -6.39 -8.28 -12.65
CA ILE A 4 -6.83 -8.29 -11.26
C ILE A 4 -5.82 -9.10 -10.45
N GLY A 5 -5.55 -8.64 -9.25
CA GLY A 5 -4.75 -9.34 -8.24
C GLY A 5 -5.42 -9.29 -6.88
N ILE A 6 -4.88 -10.06 -5.95
CA ILE A 6 -5.37 -10.09 -4.56
C ILE A 6 -4.21 -10.04 -3.58
N SER A 7 -4.41 -9.40 -2.45
CA SER A 7 -3.44 -9.38 -1.35
C SER A 7 -3.36 -10.75 -0.67
N SER A 8 -2.15 -11.20 -0.33
CA SER A 8 -1.93 -12.38 0.51
C SER A 8 -2.31 -12.17 1.98
N ASN A 9 -2.66 -10.95 2.38
CA ASN A 9 -3.11 -10.64 3.74
C ASN A 9 -4.61 -10.88 3.94
N ASN A 10 -5.20 -11.81 3.18
CA ASN A 10 -6.64 -12.10 3.16
C ASN A 10 -7.09 -13.21 4.13
N GLU A 11 -6.15 -13.81 4.88
CA GLU A 11 -6.41 -14.84 5.89
C GLU A 11 -7.17 -16.07 5.37
N CYS A 12 -7.12 -16.36 4.07
CA CYS A 12 -7.82 -17.50 3.47
C CYS A 12 -7.11 -18.86 3.68
N GLY A 13 -6.10 -18.91 4.56
CA GLY A 13 -5.35 -20.11 4.91
C GLY A 13 -4.72 -19.99 6.30
N LYS A 14 -4.12 -21.08 6.81
CA LYS A 14 -3.46 -21.15 8.13
C LYS A 14 -2.06 -20.55 8.11
N ASP A 15 -1.40 -20.64 6.97
CA ASP A 15 -0.07 -20.11 6.74
C ASP A 15 0.07 -19.57 5.30
N TYR A 16 1.21 -18.97 4.99
CA TYR A 16 1.41 -18.36 3.68
C TYR A 16 1.33 -19.36 2.52
N LYS A 17 1.68 -20.64 2.74
CA LYS A 17 1.63 -21.67 1.68
C LYS A 17 0.19 -22.01 1.32
N GLU A 18 -0.63 -22.24 2.33
CA GLU A 18 -2.06 -22.50 2.13
C GLU A 18 -2.75 -21.27 1.51
N ILE A 19 -2.42 -20.05 1.97
CA ILE A 19 -2.96 -18.80 1.40
C ILE A 19 -2.61 -18.67 -0.09
N LEU A 20 -1.33 -18.83 -0.45
CA LEU A 20 -0.89 -18.68 -1.84
C LEU A 20 -1.43 -19.78 -2.74
N GLN A 21 -1.54 -21.01 -2.24
CA GLN A 21 -2.18 -22.10 -2.97
C GLN A 21 -3.67 -21.80 -3.23
N ASN A 22 -4.40 -21.36 -2.21
CA ASN A 22 -5.82 -20.99 -2.35
C ASN A 22 -6.03 -19.81 -3.33
N ILE A 23 -5.14 -18.82 -3.32
CA ILE A 23 -5.14 -17.73 -4.31
C ILE A 23 -4.96 -18.29 -5.73
N LYS A 24 -4.00 -19.20 -5.92
CA LYS A 24 -3.75 -19.85 -7.21
C LYS A 24 -4.94 -20.68 -7.67
N ASP A 25 -5.51 -21.47 -6.77
CA ASP A 25 -6.66 -22.37 -7.07
C ASP A 25 -7.92 -21.55 -7.38
N ALA A 26 -8.05 -20.35 -6.82
CA ALA A 26 -9.11 -19.39 -7.15
C ALA A 26 -8.93 -18.73 -8.52
N GLY A 27 -7.83 -19.00 -9.23
CA GLY A 27 -7.59 -18.51 -10.59
C GLY A 27 -6.89 -17.15 -10.67
N PHE A 28 -6.39 -16.60 -9.57
CA PHE A 28 -5.59 -15.39 -9.61
C PHE A 28 -4.19 -15.67 -10.18
N GLU A 29 -3.71 -14.76 -11.03
CA GLU A 29 -2.33 -14.78 -11.52
C GLU A 29 -1.44 -13.77 -10.79
N ASN A 30 -2.02 -12.69 -10.28
CA ASN A 30 -1.30 -11.62 -9.61
C ASN A 30 -1.59 -11.64 -8.10
N VAL A 31 -0.53 -11.58 -7.30
CA VAL A 31 -0.63 -11.49 -5.85
C VAL A 31 0.19 -10.32 -5.31
N MET A 32 -0.36 -9.54 -4.39
CA MET A 32 0.41 -8.64 -3.57
C MET A 32 0.86 -9.39 -2.31
N LEU A 33 2.17 -9.57 -2.15
CA LEU A 33 2.72 -10.15 -0.93
C LEU A 33 2.83 -9.10 0.17
N SER A 34 2.70 -9.55 1.42
CA SER A 34 2.89 -8.73 2.60
C SER A 34 4.06 -9.24 3.44
N ALA A 35 4.84 -8.33 4.00
CA ALA A 35 5.93 -8.65 4.94
C ALA A 35 5.46 -9.40 6.20
N LYS A 36 4.15 -9.41 6.48
CA LYS A 36 3.56 -10.17 7.61
C LYS A 36 3.47 -11.67 7.35
N SER A 37 3.63 -12.10 6.10
CA SER A 37 3.38 -13.51 5.71
C SER A 37 4.50 -14.47 6.09
N GLY A 38 5.64 -14.01 6.63
CA GLY A 38 6.78 -14.85 6.99
C GLY A 38 8.12 -14.28 6.54
N LYS A 39 9.14 -15.14 6.37
CA LYS A 39 10.42 -14.69 5.81
C LYS A 39 10.23 -14.31 4.35
N MET A 40 10.54 -13.06 4.02
CA MET A 40 10.24 -12.44 2.73
C MET A 40 10.68 -13.31 1.54
N GLU A 41 11.93 -13.75 1.52
CA GLU A 41 12.47 -14.55 0.41
C GLU A 41 11.76 -15.89 0.25
N GLU A 42 11.48 -16.61 1.36
CA GLU A 42 10.76 -17.90 1.31
C GLU A 42 9.35 -17.75 0.73
N VAL A 43 8.65 -16.67 1.10
CA VAL A 43 7.30 -16.40 0.61
C VAL A 43 7.31 -16.02 -0.88
N ILE A 44 8.28 -15.20 -1.31
CA ILE A 44 8.46 -14.82 -2.71
C ILE A 44 8.77 -16.06 -3.57
N GLU A 45 9.73 -16.88 -3.15
CA GLU A 45 10.12 -18.10 -3.89
C GLU A 45 8.97 -19.09 -4.00
N TYR A 46 8.18 -19.24 -2.93
CA TYR A 46 7.01 -20.09 -2.98
C TYR A 46 5.92 -19.55 -3.92
N ALA A 47 5.64 -18.27 -3.91
CA ALA A 47 4.70 -17.65 -4.85
C ALA A 47 5.13 -17.87 -6.32
N TYR A 48 6.42 -17.68 -6.62
CA TYR A 48 6.95 -17.95 -7.95
C TYR A 48 6.88 -19.43 -8.33
N SER A 49 7.09 -20.36 -7.39
CA SER A 49 6.96 -21.80 -7.65
C SER A 49 5.54 -22.21 -8.06
N LEU A 50 4.53 -21.46 -7.64
CA LEU A 50 3.12 -21.61 -8.05
C LEU A 50 2.81 -20.90 -9.39
N GLY A 51 3.77 -20.21 -9.99
CA GLY A 51 3.57 -19.41 -11.20
C GLY A 51 2.72 -18.14 -10.95
N LEU A 52 2.71 -17.62 -9.73
CA LEU A 52 2.12 -16.33 -9.41
C LEU A 52 3.06 -15.19 -9.79
N LYS A 53 2.51 -14.11 -10.31
CA LYS A 53 3.20 -12.83 -10.54
C LYS A 53 3.09 -11.96 -9.29
N ILE A 54 4.16 -11.23 -8.94
CA ILE A 54 4.18 -10.35 -7.77
C ILE A 54 4.40 -8.90 -8.24
N PRO A 55 3.35 -8.19 -8.66
CA PRO A 55 3.48 -6.81 -9.11
C PRO A 55 3.74 -5.83 -7.98
N TYR A 56 3.30 -6.15 -6.76
CA TYR A 56 3.38 -5.30 -5.57
C TYR A 56 3.86 -6.10 -4.37
N PHE A 57 4.66 -5.45 -3.51
CA PHE A 57 5.01 -5.96 -2.20
C PHE A 57 4.64 -4.92 -1.14
N HIS A 58 3.80 -5.30 -0.19
CA HIS A 58 3.41 -4.45 0.92
C HIS A 58 4.42 -4.56 2.08
N VAL A 59 5.17 -3.50 2.30
CA VAL A 59 6.22 -3.42 3.32
C VAL A 59 5.61 -3.37 4.73
N ASP A 60 6.28 -3.94 5.74
CA ASP A 60 5.81 -3.84 7.13
C ASP A 60 5.81 -2.37 7.60
N TYR A 61 4.70 -1.95 8.17
CA TYR A 61 4.43 -0.57 8.55
C TYR A 61 4.44 -0.31 10.05
N LYS A 62 4.72 -1.33 10.88
CA LYS A 62 4.68 -1.19 12.35
C LYS A 62 5.60 -0.08 12.89
N ASP A 63 6.73 0.14 12.24
CA ASP A 63 7.71 1.17 12.60
C ASP A 63 7.64 2.41 11.67
N ALA A 64 6.60 2.53 10.82
CA ALA A 64 6.54 3.58 9.79
C ALA A 64 6.57 5.00 10.35
N SER A 65 6.04 5.22 11.55
CA SER A 65 6.10 6.53 12.22
C SER A 65 7.52 6.95 12.62
N ASP A 66 8.46 6.00 12.72
CA ASP A 66 9.87 6.27 13.01
C ASP A 66 10.57 7.04 11.87
N LEU A 67 9.98 7.08 10.68
CA LEU A 67 10.47 7.90 9.57
C LEU A 67 10.64 9.38 9.96
N TRP A 68 9.79 9.89 10.84
CA TRP A 68 9.68 11.31 11.18
C TRP A 68 10.49 11.74 12.40
N VAL A 69 11.10 10.81 13.12
CA VAL A 69 11.92 11.08 14.30
C VAL A 69 13.42 10.94 13.98
N LYS A 70 14.28 11.55 14.82
CA LYS A 70 15.72 11.34 14.74
C LYS A 70 16.15 10.28 15.74
N GLY A 71 17.17 9.50 15.41
CA GLY A 71 17.79 8.57 16.35
C GLY A 71 17.80 7.12 15.90
N LYS A 72 18.02 6.21 16.86
CA LYS A 72 18.25 4.78 16.55
C LYS A 72 17.04 4.07 15.93
N SER A 73 15.82 4.41 16.34
CA SER A 73 14.60 3.81 15.77
C SER A 73 14.43 4.20 14.31
N ASN A 74 14.62 5.49 13.98
CA ASN A 74 14.64 5.95 12.60
C ASN A 74 15.70 5.23 11.76
N ALA A 75 16.95 5.18 12.23
CA ALA A 75 18.03 4.51 11.50
C ALA A 75 17.72 3.03 11.26
N ARG A 76 17.12 2.34 12.24
CA ARG A 76 16.68 0.94 12.09
C ARG A 76 15.61 0.81 11.00
N TYR A 77 14.58 1.66 11.02
CA TYR A 77 13.50 1.61 10.04
C TYR A 77 13.98 1.96 8.63
N VAL A 78 14.80 2.99 8.49
CA VAL A 78 15.40 3.38 7.20
C VAL A 78 16.27 2.25 6.64
N ASN A 79 17.09 1.59 7.47
CA ASN A 79 17.90 0.45 7.04
C ASN A 79 17.03 -0.76 6.66
N TYR A 80 15.95 -1.01 7.39
CA TYR A 80 14.96 -2.03 7.03
C TYR A 80 14.35 -1.75 5.65
N LEU A 81 13.94 -0.53 5.39
CA LEU A 81 13.41 -0.14 4.07
C LEU A 81 14.45 -0.35 2.97
N LYS A 82 15.71 0.07 3.18
CA LYS A 82 16.79 -0.09 2.20
C LYS A 82 17.02 -1.57 1.88
N SER A 83 17.16 -2.44 2.89
CA SER A 83 17.36 -3.88 2.67
C SER A 83 16.14 -4.53 1.99
N THR A 84 14.93 -4.05 2.29
CA THR A 84 13.72 -4.48 1.57
C THR A 84 13.81 -4.14 0.08
N MET A 85 14.21 -2.91 -0.29
CA MET A 85 14.36 -2.52 -1.70
C MET A 85 15.40 -3.39 -2.43
N GLU A 86 16.52 -3.74 -1.77
CA GLU A 86 17.54 -4.64 -2.30
C GLU A 86 16.96 -6.05 -2.55
N THR A 87 16.20 -6.58 -1.59
CA THR A 87 15.54 -7.89 -1.75
C THR A 87 14.52 -7.86 -2.88
N LEU A 88 13.67 -6.84 -2.96
CA LEU A 88 12.68 -6.72 -4.03
C LEU A 88 13.35 -6.64 -5.40
N GLY A 89 14.46 -5.90 -5.52
CA GLY A 89 15.22 -5.83 -6.76
C GLY A 89 15.83 -7.17 -7.16
N LYS A 90 16.37 -7.95 -6.20
CA LYS A 90 16.89 -9.31 -6.43
C LYS A 90 15.83 -10.23 -7.06
N TYR A 91 14.58 -10.08 -6.67
CA TYR A 91 13.45 -10.88 -7.16
C TYR A 91 12.63 -10.18 -8.25
N GLU A 92 13.12 -9.07 -8.80
CA GLU A 92 12.46 -8.30 -9.87
C GLU A 92 11.02 -7.85 -9.55
N ILE A 93 10.74 -7.61 -8.26
CA ILE A 93 9.43 -7.08 -7.81
C ILE A 93 9.43 -5.57 -8.01
N PRO A 94 8.57 -5.03 -8.90
CA PRO A 94 8.73 -3.67 -9.40
C PRO A 94 8.27 -2.57 -8.47
N ILE A 95 7.34 -2.85 -7.53
CA ILE A 95 6.73 -1.81 -6.69
C ILE A 95 6.68 -2.25 -5.23
N ALA A 96 7.26 -1.42 -4.35
CA ALA A 96 7.10 -1.50 -2.91
C ALA A 96 6.00 -0.54 -2.45
N ILE A 97 4.99 -1.04 -1.72
CA ILE A 97 3.97 -0.21 -1.10
C ILE A 97 4.38 0.06 0.34
N ILE A 98 4.41 1.32 0.74
CA ILE A 98 4.82 1.75 2.06
C ILE A 98 3.76 2.64 2.70
N HIS A 99 3.69 2.60 4.02
CA HIS A 99 2.98 3.59 4.82
C HIS A 99 3.90 4.76 5.20
N ALA A 100 3.34 5.96 5.25
CA ALA A 100 4.06 7.12 5.79
C ALA A 100 4.02 7.18 7.33
N THR A 101 3.08 6.45 7.97
CA THR A 101 2.91 6.32 9.42
C THR A 101 2.25 4.98 9.75
N MET A 102 2.14 4.65 11.03
CA MET A 102 1.39 3.46 11.49
C MET A 102 -0.15 3.59 11.41
N GLY A 103 -0.68 4.49 10.58
CA GLY A 103 -2.13 4.67 10.50
C GLY A 103 -2.71 5.28 11.78
N GLU A 104 -3.73 4.66 12.38
CA GLU A 104 -4.40 5.19 13.57
C GLU A 104 -3.54 5.28 14.82
N ALA A 105 -2.63 4.31 15.02
CA ALA A 105 -1.68 4.36 16.12
C ALA A 105 -0.82 5.63 16.10
N SER A 106 -0.79 6.31 14.96
CA SER A 106 -0.10 7.57 14.77
C SER A 106 -0.84 8.82 15.26
N LEU A 107 -1.91 8.70 16.03
CA LEU A 107 -2.57 9.88 16.67
C LEU A 107 -1.60 10.73 17.49
N LEU A 108 -0.49 10.14 17.92
CA LEU A 108 0.66 10.81 18.54
C LEU A 108 1.77 11.09 17.53
N ALA A 109 1.56 10.82 16.23
CA ALA A 109 2.60 10.97 15.23
C ALA A 109 3.06 12.42 15.16
N LEU A 110 4.35 12.56 15.18
CA LEU A 110 5.00 13.83 14.87
C LEU A 110 4.55 14.34 13.50
N PRO A 111 4.39 15.64 13.34
CA PRO A 111 4.08 16.19 12.04
C PRO A 111 5.18 15.80 11.03
N PRO A 112 4.80 15.58 9.76
CA PRO A 112 5.79 15.33 8.71
C PRO A 112 6.78 16.49 8.65
N ASN A 113 8.03 16.19 8.39
CA ASN A 113 9.12 17.13 8.43
C ASN A 113 10.19 16.82 7.39
N LYS A 114 11.14 17.76 7.22
CA LYS A 114 12.23 17.63 6.25
C LYS A 114 13.09 16.39 6.50
N HIS A 115 13.33 16.01 7.77
CA HIS A 115 14.14 14.84 8.09
C HIS A 115 13.55 13.55 7.50
N GLY A 116 12.23 13.32 7.64
CA GLY A 116 11.58 12.16 7.06
C GLY A 116 11.64 12.15 5.52
N VAL A 117 11.55 13.33 4.88
CA VAL A 117 11.74 13.45 3.43
C VAL A 117 13.17 13.08 3.03
N ASP A 118 14.18 13.58 3.75
CA ASP A 118 15.58 13.28 3.47
C ASP A 118 15.86 11.77 3.62
N CYS A 119 15.36 11.14 4.70
CA CYS A 119 15.44 9.69 4.90
C CYS A 119 14.75 8.90 3.78
N MET A 120 13.55 9.32 3.36
CA MET A 120 12.85 8.66 2.26
C MET A 120 13.58 8.81 0.94
N LYS A 121 14.25 9.93 0.68
CA LYS A 121 15.11 10.11 -0.50
C LYS A 121 16.32 9.16 -0.49
N GLU A 122 16.89 8.88 0.68
CA GLU A 122 17.95 7.87 0.79
C GLU A 122 17.46 6.46 0.46
N VAL A 123 16.25 6.09 0.93
CA VAL A 123 15.62 4.81 0.58
C VAL A 123 15.33 4.75 -0.91
N LEU A 124 14.81 5.85 -1.49
CA LEU A 124 14.50 5.94 -2.91
C LEU A 124 15.74 5.73 -3.80
N GLN A 125 16.89 6.26 -3.41
CA GLN A 125 18.15 6.03 -4.13
C GLN A 125 18.52 4.53 -4.18
N VAL A 126 18.24 3.78 -3.10
CA VAL A 126 18.45 2.32 -3.09
C VAL A 126 17.42 1.63 -3.98
N ALA A 127 16.16 2.04 -3.89
CA ALA A 127 15.09 1.51 -4.73
C ALA A 127 15.39 1.70 -6.24
N GLU A 128 15.79 2.91 -6.63
CA GLU A 128 16.11 3.22 -8.03
C GLU A 128 17.29 2.38 -8.56
N ARG A 129 18.33 2.18 -7.75
CA ARG A 129 19.47 1.30 -8.14
C ARG A 129 19.05 -0.16 -8.32
N ASN A 130 17.97 -0.59 -7.67
CA ASN A 130 17.44 -1.94 -7.74
C ASN A 130 16.21 -2.05 -8.66
N ASN A 131 15.90 -1.02 -9.47
CA ASN A 131 14.74 -0.96 -10.37
C ASN A 131 13.38 -1.12 -9.63
N VAL A 132 13.33 -0.77 -8.35
CA VAL A 132 12.10 -0.78 -7.54
C VAL A 132 11.52 0.64 -7.48
N LYS A 133 10.22 0.76 -7.63
CA LYS A 133 9.48 2.00 -7.38
C LYS A 133 8.86 1.96 -5.99
N ILE A 134 8.68 3.12 -5.38
CA ILE A 134 8.02 3.26 -4.08
C ILE A 134 6.66 3.91 -4.28
N ALA A 135 5.60 3.27 -3.83
CA ALA A 135 4.25 3.82 -3.80
C ALA A 135 3.81 4.04 -2.36
N VAL A 136 3.63 5.30 -1.95
CA VAL A 136 3.14 5.63 -0.60
C VAL A 136 1.63 5.56 -0.54
N GLU A 137 1.09 4.82 0.42
CA GLU A 137 -0.34 4.57 0.55
C GLU A 137 -1.05 5.62 1.41
N ASN A 138 -2.29 5.94 1.06
CA ASN A 138 -3.14 6.87 1.81
C ASN A 138 -3.80 6.21 3.04
N CYS A 139 -3.01 6.00 4.07
CA CYS A 139 -3.45 5.36 5.31
C CYS A 139 -3.21 6.20 6.59
N ASP A 140 -2.86 7.48 6.49
CA ASP A 140 -2.54 8.31 7.65
C ASP A 140 -3.61 9.36 8.00
N LYS A 141 -3.76 9.63 9.28
CA LYS A 141 -4.57 10.71 9.86
C LYS A 141 -3.71 11.87 10.39
N PRO A 142 -4.27 13.03 10.48
CA PRO A 142 -5.47 13.48 9.79
C PRO A 142 -5.18 13.85 8.34
N ASN A 143 -6.14 13.61 7.46
CA ASN A 143 -6.13 14.15 6.10
C ASN A 143 -4.97 13.71 5.21
N PHE A 144 -4.38 12.52 5.44
CA PHE A 144 -3.24 12.01 4.68
C PHE A 144 -2.07 13.00 4.63
N ARG A 145 -1.80 13.66 5.77
CA ARG A 145 -0.84 14.76 5.85
C ARG A 145 0.58 14.32 5.54
N SER A 146 0.98 13.16 6.07
CA SER A 146 2.34 12.63 5.88
C SER A 146 2.54 12.12 4.45
N VAL A 147 1.53 11.44 3.89
CA VAL A 147 1.51 11.00 2.49
C VAL A 147 1.60 12.20 1.55
N ALA A 148 0.74 13.21 1.76
CA ALA A 148 0.76 14.43 0.96
C ALA A 148 2.11 15.16 1.06
N TYR A 149 2.70 15.21 2.24
CA TYR A 149 4.00 15.86 2.46
C TYR A 149 5.11 15.15 1.68
N LEU A 150 5.17 13.82 1.70
CA LEU A 150 6.14 13.06 0.89
C LEU A 150 5.94 13.31 -0.60
N LEU A 151 4.69 13.20 -1.09
CA LEU A 151 4.38 13.40 -2.51
C LEU A 151 4.67 14.83 -2.98
N ASP A 152 4.49 15.84 -2.13
CA ASP A 152 4.75 17.24 -2.46
C ASP A 152 6.27 17.60 -2.42
N HIS A 153 7.12 16.80 -1.74
CA HIS A 153 8.56 17.10 -1.57
C HIS A 153 9.52 16.13 -2.26
N ILE A 154 9.00 15.04 -2.83
CA ILE A 154 9.79 14.06 -3.59
C ILE A 154 9.29 14.04 -5.02
N ASP A 155 10.05 14.66 -5.92
CA ASP A 155 9.79 14.65 -7.35
C ASP A 155 10.68 13.61 -8.03
N SER A 156 10.15 12.40 -8.19
CA SER A 156 10.79 11.29 -8.91
C SER A 156 9.74 10.42 -9.59
N LYS A 157 10.07 9.90 -10.77
CA LYS A 157 9.26 8.91 -11.48
C LYS A 157 9.24 7.55 -10.78
N SER A 158 10.16 7.32 -9.84
CA SER A 158 10.24 6.11 -9.03
C SER A 158 9.55 6.26 -7.67
N PHE A 159 8.97 7.45 -7.35
CA PHE A 159 8.21 7.68 -6.14
C PHE A 159 6.80 8.17 -6.46
N GLY A 160 5.80 7.43 -6.06
CA GLY A 160 4.42 7.74 -6.40
C GLY A 160 3.43 7.37 -5.31
N PHE A 161 2.19 7.19 -5.74
CA PHE A 161 1.03 7.08 -4.90
C PHE A 161 0.38 5.70 -5.05
N CYS A 162 0.14 5.01 -3.94
CA CYS A 162 -0.78 3.90 -3.87
C CYS A 162 -2.13 4.43 -3.40
N TYR A 163 -3.13 4.42 -4.29
CA TYR A 163 -4.47 4.86 -3.95
C TYR A 163 -5.27 3.71 -3.37
N ASP A 164 -5.57 3.77 -2.09
CA ASP A 164 -6.51 2.89 -1.41
C ASP A 164 -7.90 3.54 -1.35
N ALA A 165 -8.89 2.86 -1.93
CA ALA A 165 -10.26 3.36 -2.03
C ALA A 165 -11.00 3.30 -0.69
N GLY A 166 -10.74 2.25 0.10
CA GLY A 166 -11.33 2.06 1.42
C GLY A 166 -10.82 3.08 2.42
N HIS A 167 -9.51 3.26 2.51
CA HIS A 167 -8.91 4.30 3.35
C HIS A 167 -9.35 5.71 2.92
N HIS A 168 -9.47 5.95 1.60
CA HIS A 168 -10.00 7.24 1.13
C HIS A 168 -11.42 7.48 1.65
N ASN A 169 -12.31 6.49 1.58
CA ASN A 169 -13.67 6.60 2.12
C ASN A 169 -13.67 6.73 3.64
N LEU A 170 -12.82 5.96 4.33
CA LEU A 170 -12.72 5.95 5.80
C LEU A 170 -12.24 7.29 6.37
N TYR A 171 -11.15 7.84 5.81
CA TYR A 171 -10.49 9.01 6.40
C TYR A 171 -10.93 10.34 5.80
N LEU A 172 -11.25 10.38 4.52
CA LEU A 172 -11.46 11.67 3.86
C LEU A 172 -12.35 11.62 2.60
N PRO A 173 -13.61 11.18 2.72
CA PRO A 173 -14.49 10.99 1.57
C PRO A 173 -14.77 12.27 0.77
N LYS A 174 -14.60 13.46 1.39
CA LYS A 174 -14.86 14.75 0.74
C LYS A 174 -13.72 15.27 -0.13
N LYS A 175 -12.49 14.74 0.03
CA LYS A 175 -11.32 15.16 -0.77
C LYS A 175 -11.04 14.16 -1.88
N ASN A 176 -10.85 14.67 -3.08
CA ASN A 176 -10.47 13.83 -4.22
C ASN A 176 -8.94 13.79 -4.35
N LEU A 177 -8.31 12.77 -3.73
CA LEU A 177 -6.87 12.55 -3.80
C LEU A 177 -6.40 12.25 -5.23
N LEU A 178 -7.21 11.50 -5.99
CA LEU A 178 -6.90 11.21 -7.39
C LEU A 178 -6.89 12.47 -8.26
N LYS A 179 -7.64 13.52 -7.90
CA LYS A 179 -7.55 14.80 -8.59
C LYS A 179 -6.18 15.48 -8.38
N LYS A 180 -5.60 15.35 -7.18
CA LYS A 180 -4.32 16.01 -6.86
C LYS A 180 -3.11 15.17 -7.30
N TYR A 181 -3.16 13.86 -7.08
CA TYR A 181 -2.00 12.96 -7.24
C TYR A 181 -2.24 11.86 -8.28
N GLY A 182 -3.31 11.97 -9.10
CA GLY A 182 -3.67 10.92 -10.05
C GLY A 182 -2.56 10.59 -11.06
N ASN A 183 -1.82 11.59 -11.50
CA ASN A 183 -0.68 11.42 -12.40
C ASN A 183 0.53 10.72 -11.74
N ARG A 184 0.47 10.44 -10.44
CA ARG A 184 1.51 9.76 -9.66
C ARG A 184 1.04 8.39 -9.14
N VAL A 185 -0.17 7.96 -9.48
CA VAL A 185 -0.69 6.65 -9.06
C VAL A 185 0.11 5.55 -9.74
N MET A 186 0.72 4.69 -8.94
CA MET A 186 1.51 3.52 -9.37
C MET A 186 0.85 2.19 -8.99
N ALA A 187 0.06 2.20 -7.92
CA ALA A 187 -0.66 1.06 -7.39
C ALA A 187 -2.02 1.49 -6.85
N ILE A 188 -2.94 0.56 -6.75
CA ILE A 188 -4.24 0.79 -6.12
C ILE A 188 -4.60 -0.40 -5.23
N HIS A 189 -5.28 -0.11 -4.11
CA HIS A 189 -5.98 -1.11 -3.31
C HIS A 189 -7.49 -0.85 -3.41
N LEU A 190 -8.23 -1.90 -3.69
CA LEU A 190 -9.69 -1.84 -3.71
C LEU A 190 -10.25 -2.80 -2.68
N HIS A 191 -10.95 -2.24 -1.74
CA HIS A 191 -11.83 -2.90 -0.78
C HIS A 191 -12.95 -1.93 -0.42
N ASP A 192 -14.05 -2.43 0.10
CA ASP A 192 -15.18 -1.61 0.50
C ASP A 192 -15.31 -1.56 2.03
N ASN A 193 -16.07 -0.60 2.54
CA ASN A 193 -16.35 -0.47 3.94
C ASN A 193 -17.69 0.23 4.21
N LEU A 194 -18.15 0.16 5.46
CA LEU A 194 -19.42 0.72 5.89
C LEU A 194 -19.32 2.14 6.46
N MET A 195 -18.22 2.85 6.16
CA MET A 195 -18.03 4.19 6.68
C MET A 195 -19.16 5.14 6.25
N ASP A 196 -19.78 5.78 7.23
CA ASP A 196 -20.84 6.77 7.03
C ASP A 196 -20.52 8.06 7.79
N TRP A 197 -20.04 9.05 7.04
CA TRP A 197 -19.66 10.34 7.61
C TRP A 197 -20.81 11.17 8.19
N LYS A 198 -22.06 10.73 8.00
CA LYS A 198 -23.22 11.33 8.67
C LYS A 198 -23.23 11.00 10.17
N VAL A 199 -22.68 9.85 10.55
CA VAL A 199 -22.59 9.41 11.96
C VAL A 199 -21.19 9.62 12.55
N GLY A 200 -20.23 10.12 11.76
CA GLY A 200 -18.87 10.42 12.19
C GLY A 200 -17.87 9.32 11.86
N TYR A 201 -16.61 9.60 12.20
CA TYR A 201 -15.49 8.69 11.96
C TYR A 201 -15.56 7.48 12.91
N ASP A 202 -15.37 6.30 12.34
CA ASP A 202 -15.31 5.03 13.07
C ASP A 202 -14.37 4.04 12.34
N TYR A 203 -13.20 3.77 12.93
CA TYR A 203 -12.22 2.86 12.36
C TYR A 203 -12.67 1.41 12.31
N SER A 204 -13.55 0.99 13.23
CA SER A 204 -14.10 -0.36 13.20
C SER A 204 -14.88 -0.67 11.92
N ARG A 205 -15.14 0.35 11.10
CA ARG A 205 -15.81 0.23 9.81
C ARG A 205 -14.86 0.03 8.64
N ASP A 206 -13.55 -0.06 8.88
CA ASP A 206 -12.55 -0.46 7.87
C ASP A 206 -12.55 -1.98 7.70
N MET A 207 -13.60 -2.45 7.03
CA MET A 207 -13.96 -3.87 7.03
C MET A 207 -13.29 -4.65 5.90
N HIS A 208 -12.66 -3.99 4.94
CA HIS A 208 -12.08 -4.62 3.75
C HIS A 208 -13.05 -5.56 3.00
N TYR A 209 -14.31 -5.13 2.83
CA TYR A 209 -15.32 -5.86 2.08
C TYR A 209 -15.01 -5.94 0.59
N LEU A 210 -15.65 -6.88 -0.09
CA LEU A 210 -15.64 -6.90 -1.55
C LEU A 210 -16.13 -5.56 -2.11
N PRO A 211 -15.53 -5.06 -3.19
CA PRO A 211 -16.07 -3.92 -3.90
C PRO A 211 -17.55 -4.11 -4.21
N PHE A 212 -18.35 -3.09 -3.91
CA PHE A 212 -19.82 -3.00 -4.01
C PHE A 212 -20.62 -3.59 -2.83
N ASP A 213 -19.99 -4.23 -1.85
CA ASP A 213 -20.66 -4.72 -0.64
C ASP A 213 -20.74 -3.67 0.49
N GLY A 214 -20.10 -2.51 0.29
CA GLY A 214 -20.06 -1.41 1.24
C GLY A 214 -20.77 -0.14 0.74
N LYS A 215 -20.17 1.01 1.05
CA LYS A 215 -20.72 2.34 0.75
C LYS A 215 -19.87 3.17 -0.21
N ILE A 216 -18.80 2.60 -0.75
CA ILE A 216 -17.92 3.32 -1.68
C ILE A 216 -18.62 3.47 -3.04
N ASN A 217 -18.60 4.68 -3.57
CA ASN A 217 -19.08 4.93 -4.92
C ASN A 217 -18.01 4.54 -5.94
N TYR A 218 -17.98 3.25 -6.33
CA TYR A 218 -17.02 2.72 -7.29
C TYR A 218 -17.14 3.31 -8.69
N GLU A 219 -18.32 3.75 -9.13
CA GLU A 219 -18.46 4.47 -10.38
C GLU A 219 -17.61 5.75 -10.38
N LYS A 220 -17.63 6.49 -9.26
CA LYS A 220 -16.81 7.70 -9.08
C LYS A 220 -15.32 7.34 -8.99
N VAL A 221 -14.95 6.26 -8.29
CA VAL A 221 -13.56 5.79 -8.20
C VAL A 221 -13.04 5.47 -9.60
N CYS A 222 -13.75 4.64 -10.36
CA CYS A 222 -13.37 4.25 -11.73
C CYS A 222 -13.24 5.47 -12.66
N LYS A 223 -14.19 6.40 -12.61
CA LYS A 223 -14.12 7.65 -13.38
C LYS A 223 -12.87 8.48 -13.05
N ASN A 224 -12.48 8.53 -11.79
CA ASN A 224 -11.28 9.25 -11.36
C ASN A 224 -9.98 8.53 -11.77
N LEU A 225 -9.93 7.20 -11.67
CA LEU A 225 -8.80 6.41 -12.15
C LEU A 225 -8.62 6.55 -13.67
N ALA A 226 -9.72 6.52 -14.42
CA ALA A 226 -9.68 6.76 -15.86
C ALA A 226 -9.14 8.16 -16.21
N LYS A 227 -9.53 9.21 -15.47
CA LYS A 227 -9.00 10.57 -15.63
C LYS A 227 -7.51 10.67 -15.25
N ALA A 228 -7.06 9.83 -14.35
CA ALA A 228 -5.65 9.71 -13.96
C ALA A 228 -4.82 8.90 -14.97
N ASN A 229 -5.44 8.36 -16.02
CA ASN A 229 -4.85 7.43 -16.98
C ASN A 229 -4.20 6.21 -16.31
N TYR A 230 -4.78 5.74 -15.19
CA TYR A 230 -4.27 4.56 -14.53
C TYR A 230 -4.52 3.32 -15.39
N ASN A 231 -3.48 2.54 -15.62
CA ASN A 231 -3.49 1.33 -16.44
C ASN A 231 -2.80 0.14 -15.77
N GLY A 232 -2.54 0.24 -14.47
CA GLY A 232 -1.95 -0.83 -13.66
C GLY A 232 -2.95 -1.89 -13.24
N ILE A 233 -2.52 -2.76 -12.34
CA ILE A 233 -3.32 -3.88 -11.83
C ILE A 233 -4.35 -3.39 -10.82
N ILE A 234 -5.55 -3.96 -10.89
CA ILE A 234 -6.59 -3.79 -9.86
C ILE A 234 -6.29 -4.77 -8.73
N MET A 235 -5.76 -4.28 -7.61
CA MET A 235 -5.40 -5.10 -6.47
C MET A 235 -6.51 -5.09 -5.42
N LEU A 236 -7.09 -6.25 -5.17
CA LEU A 236 -8.06 -6.45 -4.10
C LEU A 236 -7.33 -6.64 -2.77
N GLU A 237 -7.72 -5.88 -1.74
CA GLU A 237 -7.20 -6.02 -0.40
C GLU A 237 -8.35 -6.37 0.56
N LEU A 238 -8.62 -7.66 0.67
CA LEU A 238 -9.79 -8.20 1.37
C LEU A 238 -9.38 -8.88 2.66
N HIS A 239 -10.30 -8.94 3.65
CA HIS A 239 -10.18 -9.73 4.86
C HIS A 239 -11.19 -10.89 4.91
N LYS A 240 -10.85 -11.95 5.65
CA LYS A 240 -11.58 -13.24 5.67
C LYS A 240 -13.05 -13.17 6.12
N ASN A 241 -13.47 -12.15 6.82
CA ASN A 241 -14.82 -12.09 7.41
C ASN A 241 -15.89 -11.60 6.43
N GLN A 242 -15.82 -12.09 5.17
CA GLN A 242 -16.72 -11.62 4.11
C GLN A 242 -17.25 -12.78 3.28
#